data_f74078c54c18bdb8239701c5a23fe911
#
_entry.id   f74078c54c18bdb8239701c5a23fe911
#
_cell.length_a   1.000
_cell.length_b   1.000
_cell.length_c   1.000
_cell.angle_alpha   90.00
_cell.angle_beta   90.00
_cell.angle_gamma   90.00
#
_symmetry.space_group_name_H-M   'P 1'
#
loop_
_entity.id
_entity.type
_entity.pdbx_description
1 polymer ?
#
loop_
_entity_poly.entity_id
_entity_poly.type
_entity_poly.pdbx_seq_one_letter_code
_entity_poly.pdbx_strand_id
1 'polypeptide(L)'
;HVTFSATNLALLAQTPNTTLALRALPILRGMLRRGFTTVRDAGGADWALKQAIEDGMDGTVVGPRLFVSGPALSPTGGHGDFRPRSDRLLPIGCGCLRLASTRVVDGVDEVRRAVRELLQMGADQIKIMSSGGVASPTDPVNALGYSLEETRAIVDEAAARHTYVLAHAYTPEAIRRAVE
;
A
#
# COMPACT_ATOMS: atom_id res chain seq x y z
N HIS A 1 -2.72 -1.93 -7.87
CA HIS A 1 -2.36 -3.06 -6.97
C HIS A 1 -2.05 -4.31 -7.81
N VAL A 2 -0.85 -4.36 -8.39
CA VAL A 2 -0.45 -5.48 -9.28
C VAL A 2 -0.33 -6.82 -8.54
N THR A 3 -0.17 -6.79 -7.23
CA THR A 3 -0.13 -7.98 -6.37
C THR A 3 -1.52 -8.47 -5.92
N PHE A 4 -2.59 -7.73 -6.21
CA PHE A 4 -3.95 -8.17 -5.92
C PHE A 4 -4.42 -9.19 -6.95
N SER A 5 -3.92 -10.39 -6.82
CA SER A 5 -4.18 -11.51 -7.74
C SER A 5 -5.47 -12.29 -7.44
N ALA A 6 -6.25 -11.88 -6.46
CA ALA A 6 -7.54 -12.45 -6.09
C ALA A 6 -8.50 -11.36 -5.60
N THR A 7 -9.79 -11.59 -5.76
CA THR A 7 -10.85 -10.68 -5.29
C THR A 7 -11.13 -10.82 -3.78
N ASN A 8 -10.77 -11.94 -3.19
CA ASN A 8 -10.91 -12.17 -1.76
C ASN A 8 -9.66 -11.69 -1.01
N LEU A 9 -9.77 -10.55 -0.32
CA LEU A 9 -8.68 -9.92 0.43
C LEU A 9 -8.20 -10.76 1.63
N ALA A 10 -9.09 -11.51 2.27
CA ALA A 10 -8.70 -12.41 3.35
C ALA A 10 -7.78 -13.54 2.85
N LEU A 11 -8.03 -14.04 1.64
CA LEU A 11 -7.15 -15.00 0.98
C LEU A 11 -5.80 -14.39 0.63
N LEU A 12 -5.79 -13.14 0.15
CA LEU A 12 -4.53 -12.42 -0.13
C LEU A 12 -3.70 -12.23 1.14
N ALA A 13 -4.33 -11.91 2.26
CA ALA A 13 -3.65 -11.74 3.55
C ALA A 13 -2.94 -13.02 4.06
N GLN A 14 -3.43 -14.18 3.64
CA GLN A 14 -2.85 -15.49 3.98
C GLN A 14 -1.89 -16.01 2.90
N THR A 15 -1.77 -15.33 1.78
CA THR A 15 -0.92 -15.77 0.66
C THR A 15 0.52 -15.28 0.87
N PRO A 16 1.53 -16.13 0.78
CA PRO A 16 2.93 -15.72 0.88
C PRO A 16 3.31 -14.67 -0.17
N ASN A 17 4.15 -13.71 0.20
CA ASN A 17 4.58 -12.62 -0.69
C ASN A 17 5.20 -13.12 -1.99
N THR A 18 5.99 -14.19 -1.92
CA THR A 18 6.58 -14.83 -3.11
C THR A 18 5.49 -15.31 -4.07
N THR A 19 4.41 -15.91 -3.54
CA THR A 19 3.28 -16.36 -4.36
C THR A 19 2.56 -15.17 -4.99
N LEU A 20 2.37 -14.07 -4.25
CA LEU A 20 1.77 -12.85 -4.77
C LEU A 20 2.62 -12.24 -5.90
N ALA A 21 3.94 -12.19 -5.71
CA ALA A 21 4.87 -11.72 -6.73
C ALA A 21 4.81 -12.56 -8.01
N LEU A 22 4.85 -13.88 -7.88
CA LEU A 22 4.74 -14.78 -9.05
C LEU A 22 3.40 -14.62 -9.79
N ARG A 23 2.30 -14.45 -9.07
CA ARG A 23 0.97 -14.20 -9.66
C ARG A 23 0.85 -12.82 -10.29
N ALA A 24 1.66 -11.85 -9.88
CA ALA A 24 1.71 -10.52 -10.49
C ALA A 24 2.33 -10.54 -11.90
N LEU A 25 3.25 -11.47 -12.21
CA LEU A 25 3.95 -11.51 -13.49
C LEU A 25 3.01 -11.61 -14.71
N PRO A 26 2.04 -12.52 -14.78
CA PRO A 26 1.09 -12.55 -15.90
C PRO A 26 0.20 -11.30 -15.95
N ILE A 27 -0.12 -10.68 -14.80
CA ILE A 27 -0.88 -9.42 -14.74
C ILE A 27 -0.08 -8.29 -15.38
N LEU A 28 1.18 -8.12 -14.99
CA LEU A 28 2.10 -7.11 -15.52
C LEU A 28 2.34 -7.28 -17.02
N ARG A 29 2.60 -8.51 -17.46
CA ARG A 29 2.71 -8.83 -18.90
C ARG A 29 1.43 -8.50 -19.66
N GLY A 30 0.27 -8.80 -19.07
CA GLY A 30 -1.03 -8.47 -19.62
C GLY A 30 -1.27 -6.96 -19.71
N MET A 31 -0.83 -6.18 -18.74
CA MET A 31 -0.87 -4.72 -18.78
C MET A 31 -0.06 -4.18 -19.97
N LEU A 32 1.17 -4.62 -20.11
CA LEU A 32 2.04 -4.19 -21.22
C LEU A 32 1.43 -4.52 -22.58
N ARG A 33 0.87 -5.72 -22.74
CA ARG A 33 0.17 -6.14 -23.98
C ARG A 33 -1.05 -5.27 -24.31
N ARG A 34 -1.68 -4.67 -23.31
CA ARG A 34 -2.80 -3.73 -23.46
C ARG A 34 -2.36 -2.28 -23.63
N GLY A 35 -1.05 -2.02 -23.77
CA GLY A 35 -0.49 -0.70 -24.01
C GLY A 35 -0.15 0.12 -22.76
N PHE A 36 -0.26 -0.44 -21.57
CA PHE A 36 0.20 0.22 -20.34
C PHE A 36 1.73 0.07 -20.21
N THR A 37 2.47 1.05 -20.68
CA THR A 37 3.95 1.03 -20.68
C THR A 37 4.57 1.51 -19.38
N THR A 38 3.82 2.27 -18.59
CA THR A 38 4.21 2.76 -17.27
C THR A 38 3.01 2.68 -16.35
N VAL A 39 3.19 2.12 -15.17
CA VAL A 39 2.15 2.01 -14.15
C VAL A 39 2.68 2.37 -12.77
N ARG A 40 1.78 2.80 -11.90
CA ARG A 40 2.03 3.10 -10.50
C ARG A 40 1.20 2.16 -9.63
N ASP A 41 1.88 1.36 -8.81
CA ASP A 41 1.23 0.54 -7.81
C ASP A 41 0.97 1.36 -6.54
N ALA A 42 -0.25 1.31 -6.04
CA ALA A 42 -0.67 2.05 -4.86
C ALA A 42 -0.82 1.17 -3.61
N GLY A 43 -0.04 0.12 -3.52
CA GLY A 43 0.05 -0.76 -2.36
C GLY A 43 0.28 -2.21 -2.72
N GLY A 44 1.31 -2.81 -2.14
CA GLY A 44 1.63 -4.22 -2.22
C GLY A 44 2.82 -4.58 -3.10
N ALA A 45 3.08 -3.85 -4.16
CA ALA A 45 4.32 -4.02 -4.92
C ALA A 45 5.48 -3.35 -4.18
N ASP A 46 6.60 -4.05 -4.11
CA ASP A 46 7.81 -3.61 -3.47
C ASP A 46 8.96 -3.40 -4.47
N TRP A 47 10.09 -2.92 -3.95
CA TRP A 47 11.31 -2.73 -4.72
C TRP A 47 11.76 -4.00 -5.46
N ALA A 48 11.63 -5.19 -4.85
CA ALA A 48 12.11 -6.42 -5.45
C ALA A 48 11.36 -6.77 -6.74
N LEU A 49 10.04 -6.54 -6.78
CA LEU A 49 9.25 -6.74 -8.00
C LEU A 49 9.62 -5.72 -9.08
N LYS A 50 9.83 -4.45 -8.70
CA LYS A 50 10.31 -3.39 -9.61
C LYS A 50 11.66 -3.76 -10.21
N GLN A 51 12.63 -4.14 -9.38
CA GLN A 51 13.96 -4.55 -9.79
C GLN A 51 13.92 -5.74 -10.76
N ALA A 52 13.12 -6.76 -10.46
CA ALA A 52 12.98 -7.92 -11.33
C ALA A 52 12.48 -7.56 -12.73
N ILE A 53 11.62 -6.54 -12.86
CA ILE A 53 11.16 -6.03 -14.16
C ILE A 53 12.29 -5.25 -14.85
N GLU A 54 13.01 -4.41 -14.12
CA GLU A 54 14.12 -3.59 -14.66
C GLU A 54 15.28 -4.46 -15.15
N ASP A 55 15.63 -5.50 -14.43
CA ASP A 55 16.66 -6.47 -14.80
C ASP A 55 16.21 -7.37 -15.95
N GLY A 56 14.91 -7.48 -16.21
CA GLY A 56 14.32 -8.30 -17.26
C GLY A 56 14.55 -9.81 -17.07
N MET A 57 15.41 -10.22 -16.16
CA MET A 57 15.74 -11.61 -15.83
C MET A 57 15.77 -12.52 -17.08
N ASP A 58 16.64 -12.19 -18.04
CA ASP A 58 16.80 -12.87 -19.33
C ASP A 58 15.48 -12.95 -20.17
N GLY A 59 14.64 -11.94 -20.08
CA GLY A 59 13.35 -11.88 -20.76
C GLY A 59 12.21 -12.66 -20.12
N THR A 60 12.45 -13.28 -18.96
CA THR A 60 11.41 -14.02 -18.24
C THR A 60 10.47 -13.12 -17.45
N VAL A 61 10.96 -12.00 -16.94
CA VAL A 61 10.15 -10.99 -16.23
C VAL A 61 9.89 -9.80 -17.15
N VAL A 62 8.69 -9.75 -17.70
CA VAL A 62 8.27 -8.71 -18.64
C VAL A 62 7.07 -7.95 -18.06
N GLY A 63 7.20 -6.63 -17.97
CA GLY A 63 6.14 -5.76 -17.45
C GLY A 63 6.36 -4.30 -17.85
N PRO A 64 5.40 -3.43 -17.51
CA PRO A 64 5.55 -1.99 -17.66
C PRO A 64 6.60 -1.46 -16.70
N ARG A 65 7.11 -0.25 -16.96
CA ARG A 65 7.87 0.50 -15.95
C ARG A 65 6.99 0.64 -14.69
N LEU A 66 7.49 0.18 -13.56
CA LEU A 66 6.71 0.10 -12.33
C LEU A 66 7.22 1.10 -11.29
N PHE A 67 6.32 1.98 -10.81
CA PHE A 67 6.53 2.80 -9.62
C PHE A 67 5.81 2.15 -8.45
N VAL A 68 6.50 2.01 -7.31
CA VAL A 68 6.01 1.24 -6.16
C VAL A 68 5.87 2.11 -4.92
N SER A 69 4.84 1.84 -4.12
CA SER A 69 4.65 2.47 -2.81
C SER A 69 5.05 1.56 -1.63
N GLY A 70 5.30 0.28 -1.90
CA GLY A 70 5.33 -0.70 -0.83
C GLY A 70 3.97 -0.83 -0.14
N PRO A 71 3.92 -1.24 1.12
CA PRO A 71 2.70 -1.28 1.92
C PRO A 71 2.05 0.10 2.09
N ALA A 72 0.75 0.21 1.83
CA ALA A 72 -0.01 1.42 2.13
C ALA A 72 -0.14 1.63 3.63
N LEU A 73 0.03 2.85 4.12
CA LEU A 73 -0.13 3.19 5.51
C LEU A 73 -1.61 3.38 5.88
N SER A 74 -2.02 2.83 7.01
CA SER A 74 -3.38 2.93 7.54
C SER A 74 -3.34 3.13 9.05
N PRO A 75 -4.23 3.93 9.64
CA PRO A 75 -4.39 3.95 11.08
C PRO A 75 -5.07 2.67 11.56
N THR A 76 -4.96 2.38 12.85
CA THR A 76 -5.71 1.28 13.51
C THR A 76 -7.20 1.39 13.22
N GLY A 77 -7.82 0.30 12.79
CA GLY A 77 -9.23 0.24 12.41
C GLY A 77 -9.57 0.97 11.11
N GLY A 78 -8.58 1.51 10.38
CA GLY A 78 -8.77 2.16 9.09
C GLY A 78 -8.80 1.18 7.92
N HIS A 79 -8.95 1.71 6.70
CA HIS A 79 -9.20 0.92 5.48
C HIS A 79 -8.13 -0.11 5.12
N GLY A 80 -6.90 0.06 5.61
CA GLY A 80 -5.81 -0.90 5.44
C GLY A 80 -5.62 -1.86 6.62
N ASP A 81 -6.46 -1.79 7.64
CA ASP A 81 -6.42 -2.69 8.78
C ASP A 81 -7.39 -3.86 8.55
N PHE A 82 -6.90 -4.92 7.96
CA PHE A 82 -7.70 -6.10 7.62
C PHE A 82 -7.87 -7.10 8.77
N ARG A 83 -7.47 -6.74 9.98
CA ARG A 83 -7.66 -7.60 11.15
C ARG A 83 -9.16 -7.72 11.47
N PRO A 84 -9.68 -8.93 11.71
CA PRO A 84 -11.05 -9.09 12.16
C PRO A 84 -11.22 -8.53 13.58
N ARG A 85 -12.44 -8.14 13.94
CA ARG A 85 -12.75 -7.60 15.30
C ARG A 85 -12.44 -8.57 16.44
N SER A 86 -12.34 -9.86 16.14
CA SER A 86 -11.96 -10.91 17.10
C SER A 86 -10.43 -10.96 17.33
N ASP A 87 -9.65 -10.34 16.45
CA ASP A 87 -8.19 -10.30 16.59
C ASP A 87 -7.82 -9.25 17.63
N ARG A 88 -7.60 -9.73 18.85
CA ARG A 88 -7.13 -8.87 19.92
C ARG A 88 -5.68 -8.49 19.63
N LEU A 89 -5.38 -7.21 19.84
CA LEU A 89 -4.04 -6.65 19.73
C LEU A 89 -3.08 -7.41 20.66
N LEU A 90 -2.53 -8.50 20.19
CA LEU A 90 -1.37 -9.09 20.81
C LEU A 90 -0.19 -8.23 20.40
N PRO A 91 0.57 -7.64 21.34
CA PRO A 91 1.75 -6.83 21.04
C PRO A 91 2.81 -7.64 20.27
N ILE A 92 2.70 -8.94 20.28
CA ILE A 92 3.51 -9.88 19.52
C ILE A 92 2.57 -10.60 18.55
N GLY A 93 1.94 -9.85 17.66
CA GLY A 93 1.28 -10.49 16.53
C GLY A 93 2.30 -11.32 15.77
N CYS A 94 2.02 -12.58 15.57
CA CYS A 94 2.77 -13.43 14.67
C CYS A 94 2.65 -12.82 13.29
N GLY A 95 3.01 -11.81 12.81
CA GLY A 95 2.96 -11.21 11.47
C GLY A 95 2.14 -11.92 10.37
N CYS A 96 1.44 -12.99 10.76
CA CYS A 96 0.78 -13.97 9.91
C CYS A 96 -0.50 -13.45 9.26
N LEU A 97 -1.09 -12.36 9.79
CA LEU A 97 -2.31 -11.75 9.24
C LEU A 97 -2.05 -10.34 8.69
N ARG A 98 -0.79 -10.00 8.44
CA ARG A 98 -0.46 -8.74 7.76
C ARG A 98 -0.64 -8.92 6.27
N LEU A 99 -1.61 -8.25 5.71
CA LEU A 99 -1.65 -8.09 4.27
C LEU A 99 -0.35 -7.37 3.85
N ALA A 100 0.45 -8.01 3.02
CA ALA A 100 1.71 -7.42 2.54
C ALA A 100 1.54 -6.04 1.87
N SER A 101 0.31 -5.73 1.48
CA SER A 101 -0.05 -4.47 0.83
C SER A 101 -0.35 -3.32 1.79
N THR A 102 -0.42 -3.56 3.12
CA THR A 102 -0.75 -2.52 4.09
C THR A 102 0.08 -2.62 5.37
N ARG A 103 0.29 -1.47 6.02
CA ARG A 103 0.97 -1.34 7.31
C ARG A 103 0.15 -0.44 8.22
N VAL A 104 -0.21 -0.95 9.39
CA VAL A 104 -0.93 -0.18 10.41
C VAL A 104 0.08 0.57 11.27
N VAL A 105 -0.09 1.89 11.37
CA VAL A 105 0.74 2.81 12.17
C VAL A 105 -0.11 3.97 12.66
N ASP A 106 0.12 4.43 13.87
CA ASP A 106 -0.63 5.50 14.54
C ASP A 106 0.31 6.53 15.16
N GLY A 107 -0.11 7.79 15.14
CA GLY A 107 0.63 8.91 15.72
C GLY A 107 1.79 9.41 14.86
N VAL A 108 2.15 10.67 15.09
CA VAL A 108 3.13 11.42 14.29
C VAL A 108 4.48 10.73 14.21
N ASP A 109 4.99 10.23 15.32
CA ASP A 109 6.33 9.62 15.37
C ASP A 109 6.39 8.29 14.59
N GLU A 110 5.33 7.48 14.71
CA GLU A 110 5.28 6.20 14.00
C GLU A 110 5.07 6.38 12.50
N VAL A 111 4.21 7.31 12.06
CA VAL A 111 4.02 7.59 10.63
C VAL A 111 5.29 8.15 10.00
N ARG A 112 6.04 9.04 10.70
CA ARG A 112 7.34 9.54 10.24
C ARG A 112 8.34 8.39 10.04
N ARG A 113 8.46 7.54 11.05
CA ARG A 113 9.34 6.36 10.97
C ARG A 113 8.95 5.46 9.82
N ALA A 114 7.64 5.17 9.66
CA ALA A 114 7.15 4.30 8.60
C ALA A 114 7.46 4.86 7.21
N VAL A 115 7.27 6.16 6.98
CA VAL A 115 7.61 6.80 5.70
C VAL A 115 9.10 6.68 5.40
N ARG A 116 9.97 6.96 6.37
CA ARG A 116 11.43 6.85 6.22
C ARG A 116 11.85 5.43 5.86
N GLU A 117 11.26 4.43 6.52
CA GLU A 117 11.52 3.01 6.25
C GLU A 117 11.06 2.62 4.84
N LEU A 118 9.85 3.02 4.42
CA LEU A 118 9.35 2.72 3.07
C LEU A 118 10.26 3.34 1.98
N LEU A 119 10.68 4.59 2.17
CA LEU A 119 11.58 5.26 1.23
C LEU A 119 12.98 4.62 1.24
N GLN A 120 13.48 4.19 2.40
CA GLN A 120 14.73 3.44 2.50
C GLN A 120 14.63 2.09 1.79
N MET A 121 13.46 1.44 1.83
CA MET A 121 13.18 0.19 1.12
C MET A 121 12.91 0.37 -0.38
N GLY A 122 13.06 1.59 -0.92
CA GLY A 122 12.97 1.88 -2.35
C GLY A 122 11.57 2.19 -2.86
N ALA A 123 10.66 2.65 -2.00
CA ALA A 123 9.38 3.19 -2.46
C ALA A 123 9.59 4.47 -3.28
N ASP A 124 8.90 4.58 -4.41
CA ASP A 124 8.92 5.77 -5.28
C ASP A 124 7.95 6.86 -4.77
N GLN A 125 6.91 6.47 -4.07
CA GLN A 125 5.89 7.34 -3.46
C GLN A 125 5.28 6.66 -2.23
N ILE A 126 4.59 7.43 -1.41
CA ILE A 126 3.88 6.93 -0.22
C ILE A 126 2.38 6.80 -0.53
N LYS A 127 1.74 5.74 -0.05
CA LYS A 127 0.28 5.56 -0.10
C LYS A 127 -0.30 5.55 1.31
N ILE A 128 -1.37 6.33 1.52
CA ILE A 128 -2.11 6.37 2.79
C ILE A 128 -3.59 6.09 2.58
N MET A 129 -4.27 5.69 3.65
CA MET A 129 -5.72 5.53 3.72
C MET A 129 -6.32 6.72 4.48
N SER A 130 -6.93 7.67 3.74
CA SER A 130 -7.50 8.91 4.29
C SER A 130 -9.00 8.82 4.56
N SER A 131 -9.66 7.76 4.09
CA SER A 131 -11.04 7.43 4.46
C SER A 131 -11.22 5.95 4.67
N GLY A 132 -12.38 5.56 5.18
CA GLY A 132 -12.87 4.20 5.10
C GLY A 132 -13.13 3.76 3.66
N GLY A 133 -13.50 2.52 3.46
CA GLY A 133 -13.74 1.95 2.14
C GLY A 133 -14.70 0.77 2.15
N VAL A 134 -14.94 0.24 0.96
CA VAL A 134 -15.93 -0.84 0.77
C VAL A 134 -15.35 -2.22 1.08
N ALA A 135 -14.04 -2.39 0.94
CA ALA A 135 -13.42 -3.72 0.98
C ALA A 135 -12.91 -4.14 2.37
N SER A 136 -12.78 -3.21 3.30
CA SER A 136 -12.34 -3.50 4.67
C SER A 136 -13.49 -4.00 5.55
N PRO A 137 -13.18 -4.86 6.54
CA PRO A 137 -14.23 -5.51 7.32
C PRO A 137 -14.81 -4.64 8.44
N THR A 138 -14.14 -3.54 8.82
CA THR A 138 -14.42 -2.86 10.10
C THR A 138 -14.69 -1.37 10.00
N ASP A 139 -14.25 -0.70 8.92
CA ASP A 139 -14.40 0.74 8.76
C ASP A 139 -15.56 1.12 7.83
N PRO A 140 -16.44 2.05 8.24
CA PRO A 140 -17.45 2.59 7.35
C PRO A 140 -16.82 3.52 6.30
N VAL A 141 -17.44 3.58 5.11
CA VAL A 141 -16.94 4.38 3.96
C VAL A 141 -16.71 5.86 4.31
N ASN A 142 -17.53 6.41 5.20
CA ASN A 142 -17.46 7.80 5.64
C ASN A 142 -16.53 8.03 6.86
N ALA A 143 -15.85 7.00 7.35
CA ALA A 143 -14.83 7.19 8.38
C ALA A 143 -13.67 8.00 7.82
N LEU A 144 -13.10 8.85 8.64
CA LEU A 144 -11.85 9.56 8.32
C LEU A 144 -10.66 8.72 8.81
N GLY A 145 -9.60 8.71 8.00
CA GLY A 145 -8.36 8.04 8.34
C GLY A 145 -7.46 8.87 9.28
N TYR A 146 -6.26 9.15 8.86
CA TYR A 146 -5.30 9.93 9.62
C TYR A 146 -5.81 11.33 9.98
N SER A 147 -5.37 11.86 11.12
CA SER A 147 -5.56 13.27 11.48
C SER A 147 -4.78 14.18 10.51
N LEU A 148 -5.07 15.48 10.53
CA LEU A 148 -4.29 16.47 9.75
C LEU A 148 -2.83 16.49 10.18
N GLU A 149 -2.55 16.36 11.47
CA GLU A 149 -1.20 16.35 12.00
C GLU A 149 -0.38 15.15 11.50
N GLU A 150 -0.97 13.96 11.53
CA GLU A 150 -0.34 12.74 10.98
C GLU A 150 -0.15 12.85 9.47
N THR A 151 -1.17 13.34 8.75
CA THR A 151 -1.11 13.51 7.30
C THR A 151 -0.01 14.50 6.89
N ARG A 152 0.11 15.64 7.58
CA ARG A 152 1.21 16.60 7.38
C ARG A 152 2.57 15.99 7.65
N ALA A 153 2.70 15.23 8.72
CA ALA A 153 3.95 14.53 9.04
C ALA A 153 4.37 13.55 7.94
N ILE A 154 3.42 12.82 7.35
CA ILE A 154 3.67 11.92 6.23
C ILE A 154 4.12 12.70 4.99
N VAL A 155 3.42 13.80 4.68
CA VAL A 155 3.73 14.65 3.51
C VAL A 155 5.10 15.31 3.66
N ASP A 156 5.43 15.85 4.84
CA ASP A 156 6.74 16.44 5.13
C ASP A 156 7.89 15.46 4.89
N GLU A 157 7.75 14.22 5.37
CA GLU A 157 8.79 13.21 5.17
C GLU A 157 8.94 12.79 3.71
N ALA A 158 7.83 12.68 2.98
CA ALA A 158 7.86 12.37 1.56
C ALA A 158 8.49 13.54 0.75
N ALA A 159 8.11 14.77 1.05
CA ALA A 159 8.64 15.98 0.41
C ALA A 159 10.15 16.15 0.67
N ALA A 160 10.63 15.83 1.88
CA ALA A 160 12.05 15.84 2.22
C ALA A 160 12.89 14.86 1.37
N ARG A 161 12.26 13.92 0.71
CA ARG A 161 12.86 12.96 -0.23
C ARG A 161 12.42 13.18 -1.67
N HIS A 162 11.88 14.38 -1.97
CA HIS A 162 11.45 14.80 -3.31
C HIS A 162 10.39 13.88 -3.94
N THR A 163 9.54 13.30 -3.12
CA THR A 163 8.41 12.47 -3.57
C THR A 163 7.08 12.95 -3.00
N TYR A 164 6.02 12.23 -3.25
CA TYR A 164 4.66 12.66 -2.95
C TYR A 164 3.85 11.55 -2.26
N VAL A 165 2.68 11.94 -1.77
CA VAL A 165 1.74 11.05 -1.10
C VAL A 165 0.50 10.83 -1.97
N LEU A 166 0.02 9.59 -2.03
CA LEU A 166 -1.24 9.18 -2.62
C LEU A 166 -2.24 8.91 -1.51
N ALA A 167 -3.43 9.49 -1.59
CA ALA A 167 -4.48 9.27 -0.62
C ALA A 167 -5.64 8.43 -1.19
N HIS A 168 -6.10 7.42 -0.44
CA HIS A 168 -7.39 6.81 -0.65
C HIS A 168 -8.44 7.67 0.05
N ALA A 169 -9.43 8.16 -0.68
CA ALA A 169 -10.49 9.01 -0.14
C ALA A 169 -11.78 8.85 -0.95
N TYR A 170 -12.89 8.59 -0.27
CA TYR A 170 -14.23 8.44 -0.88
C TYR A 170 -15.12 9.64 -0.67
N THR A 171 -15.04 10.30 0.49
CA THR A 171 -15.98 11.36 0.86
C THR A 171 -15.40 12.75 0.59
N PRO A 172 -16.25 13.77 0.34
CA PRO A 172 -15.77 15.15 0.17
C PRO A 172 -14.96 15.64 1.37
N GLU A 173 -15.31 15.22 2.59
CA GLU A 173 -14.59 15.57 3.80
C GLU A 173 -13.18 14.96 3.84
N ALA A 174 -13.06 13.67 3.49
CA ALA A 174 -11.76 12.99 3.41
C ALA A 174 -10.88 13.58 2.30
N ILE A 175 -11.48 13.93 1.15
CA ILE A 175 -10.74 14.59 0.05
C ILE A 175 -10.24 15.96 0.50
N ARG A 176 -11.10 16.77 1.14
CA ARG A 176 -10.70 18.10 1.66
C ARG A 176 -9.53 17.96 2.64
N ARG A 177 -9.63 17.04 3.61
CA ARG A 177 -8.56 16.78 4.59
C ARG A 177 -7.25 16.37 3.93
N ALA A 178 -7.30 15.65 2.82
CA ALA A 178 -6.11 15.17 2.12
C ALA A 178 -5.42 16.26 1.27
N VAL A 179 -6.10 17.39 0.94
CA VAL A 179 -5.56 18.48 0.14
C VAL A 179 -5.21 19.74 0.95
N GLU A 180 -5.67 19.87 2.19
CA GLU A 180 -5.32 20.91 3.16
C GLU A 180 -3.94 20.68 3.78
#